data_8811841c8b3e7f25d44169218532d6d4
#
_entry.id   8811841c8b3e7f25d44169218532d6d4
#
_cell.length_a   1.000
_cell.length_b   1.000
_cell.length_c   1.000
_cell.angle_alpha   90.00
_cell.angle_beta   90.00
_cell.angle_gamma   90.00
#
_symmetry.space_group_name_H-M   'P 1'
#
loop_
_entity.id
_entity.type
_entity.pdbx_description
1 polymer ?
#
loop_
_entity_poly.entity_id
_entity_poly.type
_entity_poly.pdbx_seq_one_letter_code
_entity_poly.pdbx_strand_id
1 'polypeptide(L)'
;MAIDSRGYSRYVDQFVTTEMQPPERHEVHGNAWERNHRVRDAVLKRAAGQCEYCNSPGFKTLDGRIYLETHHVIPLSKSGADHIKNVAALCPNHHREAHHGEQSKAIRDELLKMLEKKQQR
;
A
#
# COMPACT_ATOMS: atom_id res chain seq x y z
N MET A 1 -11.72 8.72 10.37
CA MET A 1 -10.40 8.78 10.99
C MET A 1 -9.62 7.52 10.65
N ALA A 2 -8.36 7.69 10.37
CA ALA A 2 -7.52 6.55 9.99
C ALA A 2 -6.81 5.90 11.17
N ILE A 3 -7.14 6.29 12.39
CA ILE A 3 -6.52 5.78 13.61
C ILE A 3 -7.60 5.15 14.47
N ASP A 4 -7.33 3.97 15.01
CA ASP A 4 -8.29 3.30 15.89
C ASP A 4 -8.16 3.83 17.32
N SER A 5 -8.99 3.27 18.23
CA SER A 5 -9.05 3.74 19.61
C SER A 5 -7.75 3.54 20.38
N ARG A 6 -6.85 2.70 19.87
CA ARG A 6 -5.56 2.44 20.51
C ARG A 6 -4.47 3.39 20.01
N GLY A 7 -4.76 4.21 19.00
CA GLY A 7 -3.78 5.09 18.41
C GLY A 7 -3.02 4.46 17.25
N TYR A 8 -3.39 3.25 16.84
CA TYR A 8 -2.77 2.58 15.69
C TYR A 8 -3.49 2.95 14.41
N SER A 9 -2.76 2.92 13.30
CA SER A 9 -3.38 3.13 12.00
C SER A 9 -4.46 2.07 11.77
N ARG A 10 -5.59 2.49 11.25
CA ARG A 10 -6.69 1.59 10.93
C ARG A 10 -6.34 0.68 9.76
N TYR A 11 -5.43 1.11 8.91
CA TYR A 11 -5.05 0.40 7.69
C TYR A 11 -3.60 -0.05 7.80
N VAL A 12 -3.33 -1.28 7.39
CA VAL A 12 -1.98 -1.85 7.45
C VAL A 12 -1.67 -2.57 6.14
N ASP A 13 -0.39 -2.76 5.88
CA ASP A 13 0.05 -3.49 4.69
C ASP A 13 0.98 -4.63 5.08
N GLN A 14 1.64 -5.22 4.10
CA GLN A 14 2.49 -6.39 4.30
C GLN A 14 3.72 -6.12 5.18
N PHE A 15 4.07 -4.87 5.39
CA PHE A 15 5.20 -4.51 6.23
C PHE A 15 4.80 -4.26 7.69
N VAL A 16 3.50 -4.22 7.96
CA VAL A 16 2.98 -3.92 9.28
C VAL A 16 2.00 -5.02 9.66
N THR A 17 2.40 -5.89 10.56
CA THR A 17 1.58 -7.01 10.99
C THR A 17 0.86 -6.69 12.29
N THR A 18 0.01 -7.60 12.74
CA THR A 18 -0.65 -7.46 14.02
C THR A 18 0.34 -7.45 15.19
N GLU A 19 1.52 -7.97 14.95
CA GLU A 19 2.59 -7.97 15.94
C GLU A 19 3.58 -6.86 15.67
N MET A 20 3.11 -5.78 15.09
CA MET A 20 3.97 -4.70 14.67
C MET A 20 4.85 -4.19 15.80
N GLN A 21 6.08 -3.96 15.43
CA GLN A 21 7.07 -3.49 16.36
C GLN A 21 7.03 -1.98 16.51
N PRO A 22 7.43 -1.48 17.66
CA PRO A 22 7.53 -0.05 17.84
C PRO A 22 8.45 0.61 16.83
N PRO A 23 8.17 1.85 16.47
CA PRO A 23 8.97 2.55 15.47
C PRO A 23 10.45 2.66 15.80
N GLU A 24 10.80 2.68 17.05
CA GLU A 24 12.21 2.82 17.43
C GLU A 24 13.07 1.67 16.94
N ARG A 25 12.47 0.55 16.58
CA ARG A 25 13.24 -0.55 16.03
C ARG A 25 13.75 -0.25 14.63
N HIS A 26 13.22 0.78 14.03
CA HIS A 26 13.54 1.15 12.66
C HIS A 26 14.44 2.37 12.58
N GLU A 27 14.89 2.86 13.70
CA GLU A 27 15.72 4.05 13.73
C GLU A 27 17.02 3.88 12.97
N VAL A 28 17.57 2.67 12.96
CA VAL A 28 18.80 2.41 12.23
C VAL A 28 18.66 2.62 10.73
N HIS A 29 17.42 2.57 10.24
CA HIS A 29 17.16 2.77 8.83
C HIS A 29 16.85 4.22 8.50
N GLY A 30 16.70 5.02 9.52
CA GLY A 30 16.60 6.46 9.39
C GLY A 30 15.52 6.93 8.45
N ASN A 31 15.89 7.90 7.64
CA ASN A 31 14.95 8.60 6.78
C ASN A 31 14.35 7.72 5.69
N ALA A 32 15.06 6.68 5.29
CA ALA A 32 14.54 5.78 4.25
C ALA A 32 13.28 5.07 4.73
N TRP A 33 13.31 4.57 5.98
CA TRP A 33 12.13 3.91 6.52
C TRP A 33 10.98 4.89 6.70
N GLU A 34 11.27 6.09 7.17
CA GLU A 34 10.23 7.10 7.36
C GLU A 34 9.56 7.47 6.06
N ARG A 35 10.33 7.65 4.99
CA ARG A 35 9.75 7.99 3.69
C ARG A 35 8.85 6.87 3.19
N ASN A 36 9.31 5.63 3.28
CA ASN A 36 8.52 4.49 2.83
C ASN A 36 7.25 4.36 3.65
N HIS A 37 7.36 4.55 4.96
CA HIS A 37 6.21 4.49 5.83
C HIS A 37 5.18 5.56 5.48
N ARG A 38 5.63 6.78 5.23
CA ARG A 38 4.73 7.88 4.88
C ARG A 38 4.02 7.63 3.56
N VAL A 39 4.74 7.11 2.57
CA VAL A 39 4.14 6.81 1.28
C VAL A 39 3.08 5.71 1.45
N ARG A 40 3.43 4.64 2.12
CA ARG A 40 2.50 3.53 2.32
C ARG A 40 1.26 3.99 3.09
N ASP A 41 1.47 4.75 4.15
CA ASP A 41 0.38 5.24 4.98
C ASP A 41 -0.57 6.11 4.16
N ALA A 42 -0.04 7.01 3.37
CA ALA A 42 -0.85 7.89 2.52
C ALA A 42 -1.64 7.08 1.48
N VAL A 43 -1.00 6.08 0.89
CA VAL A 43 -1.66 5.23 -0.11
C VAL A 43 -2.78 4.41 0.52
N LEU A 44 -2.54 3.85 1.70
CA LEU A 44 -3.56 3.07 2.39
C LEU A 44 -4.75 3.94 2.78
N LYS A 45 -4.50 5.17 3.21
CA LYS A 45 -5.58 6.10 3.52
C LYS A 45 -6.37 6.47 2.27
N ARG A 46 -5.68 6.69 1.16
CA ARG A 46 -6.34 6.99 -0.11
C ARG A 46 -7.25 5.83 -0.54
N ALA A 47 -6.79 4.62 -0.36
CA ALA A 47 -7.56 3.43 -0.73
C ALA A 47 -8.78 3.24 0.15
N ALA A 48 -8.73 3.74 1.37
CA ALA A 48 -9.84 3.68 2.31
C ALA A 48 -10.36 2.26 2.53
N GLY A 49 -9.45 1.31 2.61
CA GLY A 49 -9.79 -0.07 2.92
C GLY A 49 -10.19 -0.92 1.74
N GLN A 50 -10.12 -0.40 0.52
CA GLN A 50 -10.51 -1.14 -0.68
C GLN A 50 -9.34 -1.24 -1.66
N CYS A 51 -9.23 -2.40 -2.29
CA CYS A 51 -8.23 -2.60 -3.34
C CYS A 51 -8.41 -1.55 -4.43
N GLU A 52 -7.33 -0.86 -4.78
CA GLU A 52 -7.44 0.19 -5.78
C GLU A 52 -7.59 -0.32 -7.20
N TYR A 53 -7.45 -1.63 -7.39
CA TYR A 53 -7.66 -2.24 -8.70
C TYR A 53 -9.08 -2.80 -8.85
N CYS A 54 -9.53 -3.61 -7.91
CA CYS A 54 -10.82 -4.30 -8.04
C CYS A 54 -11.89 -3.82 -7.07
N ASN A 55 -11.55 -2.92 -6.17
CA ASN A 55 -12.45 -2.35 -5.17
C ASN A 55 -12.93 -3.33 -4.10
N SER A 56 -12.37 -4.53 -4.05
CA SER A 56 -12.70 -5.47 -2.98
C SER A 56 -12.16 -4.96 -1.66
N PRO A 57 -12.89 -5.14 -0.56
CA PRO A 57 -12.39 -4.69 0.74
C PRO A 57 -11.21 -5.54 1.19
N GLY A 58 -10.29 -4.90 1.90
CA GLY A 58 -9.22 -5.64 2.54
C GLY A 58 -9.78 -6.49 3.67
N PHE A 59 -9.06 -7.54 4.05
CA PHE A 59 -9.52 -8.35 5.16
C PHE A 59 -9.13 -7.72 6.49
N LYS A 60 -9.81 -8.13 7.55
CA LYS A 60 -9.48 -7.63 8.88
C LYS A 60 -8.42 -8.52 9.51
N THR A 61 -7.44 -7.88 10.12
CA THR A 61 -6.41 -8.58 10.86
C THR A 61 -6.97 -9.04 12.21
N LEU A 62 -6.15 -9.81 12.94
CA LEU A 62 -6.59 -10.31 14.24
C LEU A 62 -6.96 -9.20 15.21
N ASP A 63 -6.31 -8.06 15.11
CA ASP A 63 -6.61 -6.92 15.98
C ASP A 63 -7.57 -5.92 15.35
N GLY A 64 -8.24 -6.31 14.26
CA GLY A 64 -9.33 -5.53 13.70
C GLY A 64 -8.93 -4.44 12.73
N ARG A 65 -7.69 -4.43 12.28
CA ARG A 65 -7.27 -3.45 11.27
C ARG A 65 -7.50 -4.00 9.88
N ILE A 66 -7.53 -3.14 8.89
CA ILE A 66 -7.81 -3.54 7.51
C ILE A 66 -6.51 -3.68 6.73
N TYR A 67 -6.36 -4.82 6.08
CA TYR A 67 -5.13 -5.21 5.41
C TYR A 67 -5.26 -5.13 3.89
N LEU A 68 -4.33 -4.43 3.28
CA LEU A 68 -4.10 -4.44 1.83
C LEU A 68 -2.60 -4.46 1.63
N GLU A 69 -2.15 -4.71 0.42
CA GLU A 69 -0.72 -4.71 0.14
C GLU A 69 -0.35 -3.52 -0.73
N THR A 70 0.75 -2.87 -0.39
CA THR A 70 1.22 -1.73 -1.17
C THR A 70 2.18 -2.24 -2.25
N HIS A 71 2.06 -1.66 -3.44
CA HIS A 71 2.74 -2.15 -4.64
C HIS A 71 3.29 -0.98 -5.45
N HIS A 72 4.58 -1.01 -5.74
CA HIS A 72 5.18 -0.05 -6.67
C HIS A 72 4.82 -0.49 -8.08
N VAL A 73 4.00 0.30 -8.76
CA VAL A 73 3.49 -0.07 -10.07
C VAL A 73 4.62 -0.17 -11.07
N ILE A 74 5.52 0.82 -11.06
CA ILE A 74 6.78 0.69 -11.79
C ILE A 74 7.84 0.37 -10.74
N PRO A 75 8.50 -0.78 -10.85
CA PRO A 75 9.45 -1.21 -9.81
C PRO A 75 10.57 -0.20 -9.60
N LEU A 76 11.04 -0.10 -8.37
CA LEU A 76 12.17 0.77 -8.04
C LEU A 76 13.40 0.42 -8.87
N SER A 77 13.60 -0.87 -9.15
CA SER A 77 14.73 -1.34 -9.95
C SER A 77 14.64 -0.85 -11.40
N LYS A 78 13.48 -0.37 -11.82
CA LYS A 78 13.27 0.14 -13.18
C LYS A 78 12.97 1.62 -13.16
N SER A 79 13.56 2.31 -12.24
CA SER A 79 13.44 3.76 -12.08
C SER A 79 12.07 4.23 -11.64
N GLY A 80 11.28 3.35 -11.05
CA GLY A 80 10.02 3.74 -10.46
C GLY A 80 10.25 4.56 -9.20
N ALA A 81 9.33 5.45 -8.91
CA ALA A 81 9.43 6.33 -7.75
C ALA A 81 8.78 5.70 -6.52
N ASP A 82 9.37 5.96 -5.36
CA ASP A 82 8.73 5.65 -4.08
C ASP A 82 7.88 6.85 -3.71
N HIS A 83 6.73 6.95 -4.36
CA HIS A 83 5.87 8.12 -4.27
C HIS A 83 4.43 7.68 -4.48
N ILE A 84 3.48 8.44 -3.90
CA ILE A 84 2.07 8.10 -3.99
C ILE A 84 1.57 8.01 -5.43
N LYS A 85 2.26 8.64 -6.36
CA LYS A 85 1.91 8.57 -7.80
C LYS A 85 2.30 7.25 -8.44
N ASN A 86 3.07 6.43 -7.74
CA ASN A 86 3.54 5.16 -8.28
C ASN A 86 3.22 3.98 -7.36
N VAL A 87 2.54 4.20 -6.26
CA VAL A 87 2.24 3.13 -5.31
C VAL A 87 0.74 2.95 -5.21
N ALA A 88 0.28 1.72 -5.27
CA ALA A 88 -1.13 1.38 -5.17
C ALA A 88 -1.35 0.40 -4.03
N ALA A 89 -2.52 0.45 -3.41
CA ALA A 89 -2.93 -0.51 -2.40
C ALA A 89 -3.79 -1.58 -3.07
N LEU A 90 -3.37 -2.81 -3.00
CA LEU A 90 -4.00 -3.92 -3.72
C LEU A 90 -4.35 -5.04 -2.75
N CYS A 91 -5.40 -5.80 -3.08
CA CYS A 91 -5.65 -7.04 -2.37
C CYS A 91 -4.50 -8.01 -2.68
N PRO A 92 -4.24 -8.97 -1.78
CA PRO A 92 -3.13 -9.90 -2.01
C PRO A 92 -3.20 -10.64 -3.34
N ASN A 93 -4.41 -10.98 -3.77
CA ASN A 93 -4.58 -11.68 -5.05
C ASN A 93 -4.06 -10.84 -6.21
N HIS A 94 -4.51 -9.60 -6.32
CA HIS A 94 -4.11 -8.76 -7.45
C HIS A 94 -2.67 -8.28 -7.31
N HIS A 95 -2.17 -8.14 -6.09
CA HIS A 95 -0.76 -7.81 -5.90
C HIS A 95 0.13 -8.93 -6.46
N ARG A 96 -0.19 -10.17 -6.14
CA ARG A 96 0.57 -11.30 -6.66
C ARG A 96 0.39 -11.43 -8.17
N GLU A 97 -0.80 -11.22 -8.66
CA GLU A 97 -1.06 -11.26 -10.10
C GLU A 97 -0.29 -10.16 -10.84
N ALA A 98 -0.20 -8.98 -10.23
CA ALA A 98 0.57 -7.89 -10.84
C ALA A 98 2.05 -8.27 -11.00
N HIS A 99 2.58 -9.09 -10.10
CA HIS A 99 3.97 -9.51 -10.17
C HIS A 99 4.20 -10.73 -11.06
N HIS A 100 3.26 -11.66 -11.10
CA HIS A 100 3.50 -12.98 -11.66
C HIS A 100 2.48 -13.42 -12.71
N GLY A 101 1.38 -12.72 -12.84
CA GLY A 101 0.31 -13.14 -13.71
C GLY A 101 0.57 -12.83 -15.19
N GLU A 102 -0.11 -13.56 -16.06
CA GLU A 102 0.01 -13.28 -17.49
C GLU A 102 -0.61 -11.94 -17.87
N GLN A 103 -1.43 -11.35 -16.97
CA GLN A 103 -2.02 -10.04 -17.19
C GLN A 103 -1.25 -8.93 -16.47
N SER A 104 -0.03 -9.19 -16.04
CA SER A 104 0.72 -8.22 -15.24
C SER A 104 0.89 -6.88 -15.96
N LYS A 105 1.13 -6.90 -17.27
CA LYS A 105 1.28 -5.66 -18.02
C LYS A 105 -0.01 -4.88 -18.10
N ALA A 106 -1.13 -5.58 -18.32
CA ALA A 106 -2.43 -4.93 -18.39
C ALA A 106 -2.80 -4.31 -17.03
N ILE A 107 -2.51 -5.03 -15.96
CA ILE A 107 -2.77 -4.52 -14.61
C ILE A 107 -1.93 -3.26 -14.36
N ARG A 108 -0.66 -3.28 -14.74
CA ARG A 108 0.21 -2.12 -14.58
C ARG A 108 -0.34 -0.91 -15.31
N ASP A 109 -0.74 -1.11 -16.57
CA ASP A 109 -1.24 0.01 -17.37
C ASP A 109 -2.53 0.58 -16.78
N GLU A 110 -3.42 -0.27 -16.31
CA GLU A 110 -4.64 0.20 -15.67
C GLU A 110 -4.38 0.91 -14.36
N LEU A 111 -3.43 0.42 -13.57
CA LEU A 111 -3.08 1.07 -12.32
C LEU A 111 -2.48 2.45 -12.56
N LEU A 112 -1.63 2.60 -13.57
CA LEU A 112 -1.06 3.90 -13.89
C LEU A 112 -2.14 4.90 -14.29
N LYS A 113 -3.13 4.46 -15.05
CA LYS A 113 -4.25 5.31 -15.43
C LYS A 113 -5.08 5.71 -14.21
N MET A 114 -5.33 4.77 -13.32
CA MET A 114 -6.08 5.03 -12.11
C MET A 114 -5.36 6.05 -11.23
N LEU A 115 -4.05 5.88 -11.07
CA LEU A 115 -3.27 6.79 -10.23
C LEU A 115 -3.25 8.19 -10.83
N GLU A 116 -3.16 8.30 -12.15
CA GLU A 116 -3.19 9.59 -12.81
C GLU A 116 -4.52 10.31 -12.55
N LYS A 117 -5.63 9.58 -12.63
CA LYS A 117 -6.94 10.17 -12.35
C LYS A 117 -7.07 10.63 -10.92
N LYS A 118 -6.55 9.86 -9.97
CA LYS A 118 -6.64 10.24 -8.56
C LYS A 118 -5.85 11.49 -8.24
N GLN A 119 -4.81 11.76 -8.98
CA GLN A 119 -4.00 12.94 -8.75
C GLN A 119 -4.67 14.22 -9.24
N GLN A 120 -5.64 14.11 -10.11
CA GLN A 120 -6.32 15.27 -10.67
C GLN A 120 -7.44 15.79 -9.79
N ARG A 121 -7.67 15.18 -8.65
CA ARG A 121 -8.72 15.59 -7.72
C ARG A 121 -8.21 16.60 -6.71
#